data_b1e0f40635f169e9f51f43eed9d0957b
#
_entry.id   b1e0f40635f169e9f51f43eed9d0957b
#
_cell.length_a   1.000
_cell.length_b   1.000
_cell.length_c   1.000
_cell.angle_alpha   90.00
_cell.angle_beta   90.00
_cell.angle_gamma   90.00
#
_symmetry.space_group_name_H-M   'P 1'
#
loop_
_entity.id
_entity.type
_entity.pdbx_description
1 polymer ?
#
loop_
_entity_poly.entity_id
_entity_poly.type
_entity_poly.pdbx_seq_one_letter_code
_entity_poly.pdbx_strand_id
1 'polypeptide(L)'
;MIENTLEKNNVTIKRQTEVSEVFGGEEVAGVFLKNGEKLDCDMVFAMIGVVYPTEWLKQSGISLGRGIIANEFLETSISDVWTAGDIAEYNDTVLNETMQCGNWMNSRGQGEIAALGMVGKRTEYKMVTFQTSHGFGDLIGFVGDTRPALGRTVVYRVAPEKNSIVRIIISEEKIIGATLINRMAEMGTITKLIKDGVKVSGMLESIINPEFDLKTLFPTV
;
A
#
# COMPACT_ATOMS: atom_id res chain seq x y z
N MET A 1 -3.80 18.76 0.78
CA MET A 1 -3.74 18.70 2.24
C MET A 1 -2.32 18.40 2.71
N ILE A 2 -1.78 17.21 2.52
CA ILE A 2 -0.41 16.83 2.96
C ILE A 2 0.65 17.83 2.45
N GLU A 3 0.63 18.19 1.17
CA GLU A 3 1.57 19.15 0.60
C GLU A 3 1.53 20.50 1.33
N ASN A 4 0.34 21.03 1.58
CA ASN A 4 0.19 22.30 2.33
C ASN A 4 0.75 22.18 3.76
N THR A 5 0.61 21.01 4.39
CA THR A 5 1.20 20.75 5.71
C THR A 5 2.73 20.75 5.62
N LEU A 6 3.30 20.10 4.61
CA LEU A 6 4.75 20.07 4.38
C LEU A 6 5.30 21.48 4.13
N GLU A 7 4.70 22.23 3.21
CA GLU A 7 5.11 23.60 2.88
C GLU A 7 5.06 24.55 4.09
N LYS A 8 4.00 24.46 4.92
CA LYS A 8 3.90 25.22 6.18
C LYS A 8 4.98 24.88 7.20
N ASN A 9 5.59 23.70 7.08
CA ASN A 9 6.70 23.25 7.92
C ASN A 9 8.06 23.38 7.22
N ASN A 10 8.17 24.28 6.24
CA ASN A 10 9.39 24.61 5.51
C ASN A 10 9.97 23.42 4.69
N VAL A 11 9.13 22.50 4.25
CA VAL A 11 9.53 21.43 3.34
C VAL A 11 9.28 21.88 1.90
N THR A 12 10.34 21.95 1.11
CA THR A 12 10.25 22.26 -0.32
C THR A 12 9.94 20.99 -1.10
N ILE A 13 8.87 21.00 -1.90
CA ILE A 13 8.47 19.86 -2.73
C ILE A 13 8.85 20.13 -4.18
N LYS A 14 9.74 19.32 -4.74
CA LYS A 14 10.10 19.34 -6.16
C LYS A 14 9.44 18.17 -6.89
N ARG A 15 8.35 18.45 -7.61
CA ARG A 15 7.61 17.44 -8.39
C ARG A 15 8.28 17.16 -9.73
N GLN A 16 8.07 15.96 -10.27
CA GLN A 16 8.60 15.56 -11.58
C GLN A 16 10.12 15.80 -11.69
N THR A 17 10.83 15.58 -10.58
CA THR A 17 12.24 15.88 -10.45
C THR A 17 12.97 14.62 -10.03
N GLU A 18 14.07 14.32 -10.69
CA GLU A 18 14.92 13.17 -10.39
C GLU A 18 16.32 13.63 -10.00
N VAL A 19 16.87 12.99 -8.97
CA VAL A 19 18.27 13.13 -8.59
C VAL A 19 19.11 12.31 -9.58
N SER A 20 20.15 12.93 -10.13
CA SER A 20 21.11 12.26 -11.03
C SER A 20 22.35 11.77 -10.29
N GLU A 21 22.77 12.52 -9.28
CA GLU A 21 24.02 12.25 -8.57
C GLU A 21 23.98 12.83 -7.15
N VAL A 22 24.61 12.15 -6.21
CA VAL A 22 24.95 12.69 -4.88
C VAL A 22 26.43 13.08 -4.92
N PHE A 23 26.77 14.31 -4.58
CA PHE A 23 28.15 14.77 -4.61
C PHE A 23 28.64 15.16 -3.21
N GLY A 24 29.96 15.14 -3.04
CA GLY A 24 30.69 15.45 -1.82
C GLY A 24 32.06 14.79 -1.84
N GLY A 25 32.77 14.87 -0.72
CA GLY A 25 34.05 14.19 -0.48
C GLY A 25 33.86 13.08 0.54
N GLU A 26 34.41 13.28 1.75
CA GLU A 26 34.16 12.38 2.90
C GLU A 26 32.74 12.53 3.46
N GLU A 27 32.11 13.68 3.22
CA GLU A 27 30.75 13.99 3.62
C GLU A 27 29.91 14.40 2.41
N VAL A 28 28.59 14.21 2.49
CA VAL A 28 27.62 14.68 1.49
C VAL A 28 27.64 16.21 1.49
N ALA A 29 27.76 16.81 0.31
CA ALA A 29 27.68 18.26 0.11
C ALA A 29 26.42 18.67 -0.69
N GLY A 30 25.73 17.70 -1.33
CA GLY A 30 24.51 17.99 -2.04
C GLY A 30 24.15 16.95 -3.09
N VAL A 31 23.17 17.30 -3.93
CA VAL A 31 22.71 16.49 -5.05
C VAL A 31 22.63 17.31 -6.33
N PHE A 32 22.89 16.67 -7.48
CA PHE A 32 22.53 17.19 -8.78
C PHE A 32 21.19 16.59 -9.23
N LEU A 33 20.34 17.41 -9.81
CA LEU A 33 19.10 17.00 -10.43
C LEU A 33 19.34 16.76 -11.94
N LYS A 34 18.51 15.90 -12.56
CA LYS A 34 18.63 15.63 -14.00
C LYS A 34 18.45 16.87 -14.90
N ASN A 35 17.77 17.91 -14.40
CA ASN A 35 17.61 19.18 -15.08
C ASN A 35 18.84 20.10 -14.98
N GLY A 36 19.92 19.67 -14.31
CA GLY A 36 21.15 20.42 -14.08
C GLY A 36 21.16 21.31 -12.83
N GLU A 37 20.06 21.38 -12.09
CA GLU A 37 19.99 22.13 -10.84
C GLU A 37 20.86 21.43 -9.77
N LYS A 38 21.57 22.23 -8.97
CA LYS A 38 22.36 21.80 -7.83
C LYS A 38 21.63 22.17 -6.55
N LEU A 39 21.51 21.24 -5.62
CA LEU A 39 20.95 21.44 -4.27
C LEU A 39 22.00 21.08 -3.24
N ASP A 40 22.40 22.05 -2.42
CA ASP A 40 23.30 21.80 -1.31
C ASP A 40 22.51 21.18 -0.15
N CYS A 41 23.07 20.14 0.48
CA CYS A 41 22.49 19.48 1.66
C CYS A 41 23.57 18.69 2.41
N ASP A 42 23.34 18.50 3.70
CA ASP A 42 24.24 17.78 4.60
C ASP A 42 23.85 16.30 4.75
N MET A 43 22.66 15.91 4.27
CA MET A 43 22.15 14.54 4.38
C MET A 43 21.20 14.20 3.22
N VAL A 44 21.27 12.98 2.75
CA VAL A 44 20.37 12.44 1.71
C VAL A 44 19.70 11.16 2.19
N PHE A 45 18.37 11.10 2.11
CA PHE A 45 17.58 9.89 2.33
C PHE A 45 17.04 9.37 1.01
N ALA A 46 17.47 8.19 0.57
CA ALA A 46 16.99 7.55 -0.65
C ALA A 46 15.84 6.59 -0.35
N MET A 47 14.60 7.03 -0.60
CA MET A 47 13.39 6.22 -0.45
C MET A 47 12.75 5.98 -1.83
N ILE A 48 13.50 5.36 -2.74
CA ILE A 48 13.15 5.23 -4.17
C ILE A 48 12.62 3.84 -4.54
N GLY A 49 12.21 3.05 -3.56
CA GLY A 49 11.67 1.70 -3.72
C GLY A 49 12.66 0.61 -3.32
N VAL A 50 12.22 -0.64 -3.50
CA VAL A 50 12.97 -1.84 -3.11
C VAL A 50 13.15 -2.75 -4.32
N VAL A 51 14.35 -3.28 -4.48
CA VAL A 51 14.67 -4.36 -5.43
C VAL A 51 14.87 -5.65 -4.63
N TYR A 52 14.18 -6.69 -5.02
CA TYR A 52 14.29 -7.99 -4.35
C TYR A 52 15.38 -8.83 -5.04
N PRO A 53 16.43 -9.23 -4.31
CA PRO A 53 17.54 -9.98 -4.90
C PRO A 53 17.14 -11.45 -5.14
N THR A 54 16.61 -11.75 -6.32
CA THR A 54 16.18 -13.11 -6.74
C THR A 54 17.21 -13.84 -7.59
N GLU A 55 18.36 -13.20 -7.90
CA GLU A 55 19.39 -13.76 -8.81
C GLU A 55 19.89 -15.14 -8.40
N TRP A 56 20.08 -15.38 -7.10
CA TRP A 56 20.54 -16.65 -6.55
C TRP A 56 19.53 -17.80 -6.72
N LEU A 57 18.27 -17.49 -7.02
CA LEU A 57 17.20 -18.47 -7.27
C LEU A 57 17.07 -18.87 -8.75
N LYS A 58 17.71 -18.18 -9.68
CA LYS A 58 17.54 -18.42 -11.12
C LYS A 58 17.79 -19.85 -11.55
N GLN A 59 18.68 -20.58 -10.84
CA GLN A 59 19.01 -21.97 -11.16
C GLN A 59 18.19 -22.99 -10.36
N SER A 60 17.33 -22.57 -9.45
CA SER A 60 16.53 -23.45 -8.61
C SER A 60 15.30 -24.05 -9.30
N GLY A 61 14.86 -23.46 -10.41
CA GLY A 61 13.61 -23.83 -11.10
C GLY A 61 12.36 -23.18 -10.49
N ILE A 62 12.49 -22.34 -9.45
CA ILE A 62 11.39 -21.55 -8.90
C ILE A 62 10.96 -20.50 -9.91
N SER A 63 9.64 -20.31 -10.09
CA SER A 63 9.10 -19.25 -10.92
C SER A 63 9.34 -17.89 -10.27
N LEU A 64 9.92 -16.97 -11.03
CA LEU A 64 10.28 -15.63 -10.60
C LEU A 64 9.55 -14.58 -11.46
N GLY A 65 9.08 -13.53 -10.81
CA GLY A 65 8.59 -12.29 -11.39
C GLY A 65 9.40 -11.11 -10.86
N ARG A 66 8.76 -10.14 -10.25
CA ARG A 66 9.43 -9.12 -9.45
C ARG A 66 9.98 -9.68 -8.13
N GLY A 67 9.36 -10.75 -7.64
CA GLY A 67 9.74 -11.53 -6.49
C GLY A 67 9.65 -13.03 -6.79
N ILE A 68 9.29 -13.82 -5.79
CA ILE A 68 9.03 -15.26 -5.92
C ILE A 68 7.51 -15.42 -6.14
N ILE A 69 7.13 -15.99 -7.29
CA ILE A 69 5.72 -16.20 -7.63
C ILE A 69 5.14 -17.31 -6.77
N ALA A 70 3.98 -17.02 -6.16
CA ALA A 70 3.23 -17.95 -5.33
C ALA A 70 1.72 -17.88 -5.61
N ASN A 71 1.03 -18.94 -5.23
CA ASN A 71 -0.43 -18.96 -5.23
C ASN A 71 -1.01 -18.33 -3.94
N GLU A 72 -2.31 -18.38 -3.77
CA GLU A 72 -3.06 -17.87 -2.60
C GLU A 72 -2.74 -18.59 -1.28
N PHE A 73 -2.03 -19.72 -1.33
CA PHE A 73 -1.55 -20.48 -0.18
C PHE A 73 -0.06 -20.25 0.10
N LEU A 74 0.54 -19.30 -0.63
CA LEU A 74 1.97 -18.96 -0.59
C LEU A 74 2.89 -20.12 -1.03
N GLU A 75 2.35 -21.12 -1.74
CA GLU A 75 3.08 -22.19 -2.34
C GLU A 75 3.77 -21.70 -3.63
N THR A 76 5.02 -22.01 -3.81
CA THR A 76 5.79 -21.68 -5.02
C THR A 76 5.52 -22.70 -6.14
N SER A 77 6.18 -22.53 -7.28
CA SER A 77 6.14 -23.50 -8.38
C SER A 77 6.83 -24.84 -8.07
N ILE A 78 7.56 -24.94 -6.97
CA ILE A 78 8.21 -26.16 -6.53
C ILE A 78 7.45 -26.73 -5.33
N SER A 79 7.13 -28.03 -5.40
CA SER A 79 6.45 -28.74 -4.30
C SER A 79 7.24 -28.63 -2.99
N ASP A 80 6.50 -28.46 -1.90
CA ASP A 80 7.03 -28.34 -0.54
C ASP A 80 7.93 -27.11 -0.30
N VAL A 81 7.79 -26.09 -1.16
CA VAL A 81 8.50 -24.82 -1.03
C VAL A 81 7.49 -23.66 -0.98
N TRP A 82 7.56 -22.88 0.07
CA TRP A 82 6.73 -21.70 0.29
C TRP A 82 7.57 -20.42 0.24
N THR A 83 6.91 -19.29 -0.03
CA THR A 83 7.50 -17.96 0.06
C THR A 83 6.68 -17.07 0.97
N ALA A 84 7.30 -16.13 1.68
CA ALA A 84 6.63 -15.20 2.56
C ALA A 84 7.44 -13.91 2.70
N GLY A 85 6.77 -12.82 3.02
CA GLY A 85 7.37 -11.51 3.22
C GLY A 85 7.44 -10.68 1.95
N ASP A 86 8.25 -9.65 1.97
CA ASP A 86 8.34 -8.63 0.93
C ASP A 86 8.71 -9.19 -0.45
N ILE A 87 9.42 -10.32 -0.48
CA ILE A 87 9.83 -11.00 -1.71
C ILE A 87 8.70 -11.81 -2.36
N ALA A 88 7.63 -12.12 -1.62
CA ALA A 88 6.52 -12.93 -2.14
C ALA A 88 5.65 -12.12 -3.11
N GLU A 89 5.49 -12.63 -4.32
CA GLU A 89 4.57 -12.16 -5.34
C GLU A 89 3.43 -13.17 -5.45
N TYR A 90 2.31 -12.88 -4.80
CA TYR A 90 1.26 -13.85 -4.53
C TYR A 90 -0.09 -13.47 -5.16
N ASN A 91 -0.95 -14.46 -5.34
CA ASN A 91 -2.33 -14.24 -5.77
C ASN A 91 -3.18 -13.78 -4.58
N ASP A 92 -3.61 -12.51 -4.63
CA ASP A 92 -4.51 -11.91 -3.62
C ASP A 92 -5.97 -12.17 -4.04
N THR A 93 -6.64 -13.06 -3.33
CA THR A 93 -8.03 -13.42 -3.63
C THR A 93 -9.05 -12.39 -3.14
N VAL A 94 -8.66 -11.44 -2.28
CA VAL A 94 -9.52 -10.34 -1.86
C VAL A 94 -9.62 -9.30 -2.97
N LEU A 95 -8.50 -8.97 -3.59
CA LEU A 95 -8.39 -7.99 -4.67
C LEU A 95 -8.49 -8.64 -6.06
N ASN A 96 -8.38 -9.98 -6.14
CA ASN A 96 -8.31 -10.75 -7.37
C ASN A 96 -7.18 -10.27 -8.32
N GLU A 97 -6.04 -9.96 -7.74
CA GLU A 97 -4.85 -9.47 -8.44
C GLU A 97 -3.58 -10.13 -7.90
N THR A 98 -2.54 -10.18 -8.74
CA THR A 98 -1.19 -10.52 -8.25
C THR A 98 -0.64 -9.35 -7.46
N MET A 99 -0.29 -9.60 -6.20
CA MET A 99 0.19 -8.60 -5.26
C MET A 99 1.61 -8.89 -4.80
N GLN A 100 2.33 -7.83 -4.53
CA GLN A 100 3.59 -7.84 -3.80
C GLN A 100 3.57 -6.65 -2.84
N CYS A 101 3.54 -6.91 -1.55
CA CYS A 101 3.33 -5.89 -0.54
C CYS A 101 4.36 -6.03 0.59
N GLY A 102 5.30 -5.08 0.62
CA GLY A 102 6.34 -5.00 1.63
C GLY A 102 5.89 -4.20 2.84
N ASN A 103 5.39 -4.87 3.87
CA ASN A 103 5.25 -4.31 5.20
C ASN A 103 5.26 -5.42 6.28
N TRP A 104 5.56 -5.02 7.50
CA TRP A 104 5.75 -5.95 8.61
C TRP A 104 4.51 -6.84 8.88
N MET A 105 3.31 -6.27 8.86
CA MET A 105 2.07 -7.02 9.12
C MET A 105 1.80 -8.07 8.05
N ASN A 106 2.02 -7.71 6.78
CA ASN A 106 1.89 -8.62 5.65
C ASN A 106 2.91 -9.76 5.75
N SER A 107 4.18 -9.43 5.99
CA SER A 107 5.26 -10.42 6.10
C SER A 107 5.02 -11.40 7.24
N ARG A 108 4.54 -10.92 8.40
CA ARG A 108 4.16 -11.77 9.53
C ARG A 108 3.00 -12.70 9.19
N GLY A 109 1.90 -12.16 8.64
CA GLY A 109 0.73 -12.94 8.27
C GLY A 109 1.05 -14.01 7.22
N GLN A 110 1.88 -13.67 6.24
CA GLN A 110 2.35 -14.63 5.24
C GLN A 110 3.21 -15.74 5.87
N GLY A 111 4.11 -15.39 6.79
CA GLY A 111 4.92 -16.37 7.52
C GLY A 111 4.06 -17.38 8.30
N GLU A 112 2.99 -16.91 8.95
CA GLU A 112 2.03 -17.76 9.67
C GLU A 112 1.32 -18.74 8.69
N ILE A 113 0.87 -18.27 7.54
CA ILE A 113 0.21 -19.11 6.52
C ILE A 113 1.18 -20.12 5.88
N ALA A 114 2.38 -19.68 5.53
CA ALA A 114 3.41 -20.57 5.01
C ALA A 114 3.75 -21.69 6.02
N ALA A 115 3.90 -21.35 7.30
CA ALA A 115 4.16 -22.33 8.36
C ALA A 115 3.00 -23.33 8.51
N LEU A 116 1.74 -22.88 8.39
CA LEU A 116 0.59 -23.79 8.38
C LEU A 116 0.63 -24.74 7.18
N GLY A 117 0.99 -24.25 6.00
CA GLY A 117 1.20 -25.09 4.81
C GLY A 117 2.26 -26.16 5.03
N MET A 118 3.41 -25.81 5.61
CA MET A 118 4.52 -26.72 5.92
C MET A 118 4.15 -27.86 6.87
N VAL A 119 3.13 -27.67 7.73
CA VAL A 119 2.59 -28.71 8.63
C VAL A 119 1.31 -29.36 8.08
N GLY A 120 1.04 -29.22 6.79
CA GLY A 120 -0.09 -29.86 6.10
C GLY A 120 -1.46 -29.19 6.32
N LYS A 121 -1.50 -28.00 6.91
CA LYS A 121 -2.71 -27.21 7.09
C LYS A 121 -2.82 -26.13 6.00
N ARG A 122 -3.20 -26.54 4.80
CA ARG A 122 -3.32 -25.65 3.65
C ARG A 122 -4.37 -24.58 3.91
N THR A 123 -3.95 -23.34 4.08
CA THR A 123 -4.78 -22.19 4.45
C THR A 123 -4.54 -21.05 3.48
N GLU A 124 -5.62 -20.46 2.96
CA GLU A 124 -5.54 -19.32 2.04
C GLU A 124 -5.11 -18.04 2.78
N TYR A 125 -4.18 -17.30 2.18
CA TYR A 125 -3.78 -16.00 2.69
C TYR A 125 -4.80 -14.93 2.31
N LYS A 126 -5.56 -14.46 3.28
CA LYS A 126 -6.60 -13.42 3.14
C LYS A 126 -6.37 -12.29 4.11
N MET A 127 -5.59 -11.30 3.70
CA MET A 127 -5.31 -10.14 4.53
C MET A 127 -5.52 -8.86 3.74
N VAL A 128 -6.35 -7.98 4.26
CA VAL A 128 -6.38 -6.58 3.79
C VAL A 128 -5.25 -5.86 4.47
N THR A 129 -4.23 -5.52 3.71
CA THR A 129 -3.06 -4.81 4.24
C THR A 129 -3.45 -3.42 4.71
N PHE A 130 -2.82 -2.96 5.78
CA PHE A 130 -2.95 -1.59 6.25
C PHE A 130 -1.64 -1.10 6.84
N GLN A 131 -1.46 0.22 6.80
CA GLN A 131 -0.36 0.89 7.48
C GLN A 131 -0.78 2.28 7.91
N THR A 132 -0.12 2.80 8.94
CA THR A 132 -0.32 4.16 9.43
C THR A 132 1.01 4.89 9.48
N SER A 133 0.95 6.18 9.24
CA SER A 133 2.07 7.11 9.39
C SER A 133 1.57 8.38 10.07
N HIS A 134 2.48 9.16 10.61
CA HIS A 134 2.16 10.47 11.17
C HIS A 134 3.29 11.44 10.87
N GLY A 135 2.94 12.70 10.66
CA GLY A 135 3.92 13.76 10.43
C GLY A 135 3.27 15.12 10.53
N PHE A 136 3.95 16.06 11.20
CA PHE A 136 3.49 17.44 11.37
C PHE A 136 2.07 17.58 11.95
N GLY A 137 1.69 16.65 12.83
CA GLY A 137 0.38 16.63 13.47
C GLY A 137 -0.73 15.91 12.70
N ASP A 138 -0.49 15.49 11.48
CA ASP A 138 -1.45 14.69 10.70
C ASP A 138 -1.21 13.19 10.91
N LEU A 139 -2.31 12.43 11.04
CA LEU A 139 -2.34 10.97 11.01
C LEU A 139 -2.78 10.51 9.62
N ILE A 140 -1.99 9.63 9.00
CA ILE A 140 -2.24 9.12 7.66
C ILE A 140 -2.40 7.60 7.75
N GLY A 141 -3.52 7.07 7.23
CA GLY A 141 -3.79 5.65 7.14
C GLY A 141 -3.92 5.21 5.69
N PHE A 142 -3.44 4.02 5.39
CA PHE A 142 -3.60 3.36 4.10
C PHE A 142 -4.21 1.98 4.35
N VAL A 143 -5.20 1.60 3.56
CA VAL A 143 -5.90 0.31 3.66
C VAL A 143 -6.11 -0.24 2.26
N GLY A 144 -5.81 -1.52 2.07
CA GLY A 144 -5.99 -2.22 0.79
C GLY A 144 -5.15 -1.63 -0.34
N ASP A 145 -5.65 -1.69 -1.56
CA ASP A 145 -4.96 -1.13 -2.73
C ASP A 145 -5.35 0.32 -2.98
N THR A 146 -4.42 1.22 -2.69
CA THR A 146 -4.60 2.67 -2.84
C THR A 146 -4.09 3.22 -4.18
N ARG A 147 -3.62 2.36 -5.09
CA ARG A 147 -3.08 2.78 -6.39
C ARG A 147 -4.20 3.25 -7.33
N PRO A 148 -4.07 4.40 -7.99
CA PRO A 148 -4.96 4.78 -9.09
C PRO A 148 -4.64 3.89 -10.32
N ALA A 149 -5.69 3.41 -11.01
CA ALA A 149 -5.55 2.64 -12.24
C ALA A 149 -6.78 2.85 -13.14
N LEU A 150 -6.67 2.50 -14.42
CA LEU A 150 -7.81 2.51 -15.34
C LEU A 150 -8.93 1.59 -14.84
N GLY A 151 -10.17 2.03 -14.98
CA GLY A 151 -11.34 1.28 -14.51
C GLY A 151 -11.65 1.43 -13.02
N ARG A 152 -10.83 2.14 -12.25
CA ARG A 152 -11.07 2.43 -10.84
C ARG A 152 -11.73 3.78 -10.64
N THR A 153 -12.76 3.82 -9.83
CA THR A 153 -13.42 5.07 -9.41
C THR A 153 -12.77 5.57 -8.11
N VAL A 154 -12.45 6.85 -8.07
CA VAL A 154 -11.89 7.50 -6.88
C VAL A 154 -12.91 8.48 -6.34
N VAL A 155 -13.28 8.35 -5.08
CA VAL A 155 -14.17 9.27 -4.37
C VAL A 155 -13.50 9.85 -3.13
N TYR A 156 -13.92 11.03 -2.75
CA TYR A 156 -13.37 11.76 -1.61
C TYR A 156 -14.48 12.12 -0.62
N ARG A 157 -14.23 11.85 0.64
CA ARG A 157 -14.99 12.26 1.81
C ARG A 157 -14.21 13.39 2.48
N VAL A 158 -14.63 14.61 2.34
CA VAL A 158 -13.88 15.78 2.80
C VAL A 158 -14.65 16.49 3.92
N ALA A 159 -14.02 16.69 5.06
CA ALA A 159 -14.53 17.46 6.18
C ALA A 159 -13.49 18.53 6.57
N PRO A 160 -13.53 19.72 5.94
CA PRO A 160 -12.52 20.76 6.13
C PRO A 160 -12.45 21.27 7.57
N GLU A 161 -13.58 21.37 8.24
CA GLU A 161 -13.70 21.81 9.64
C GLU A 161 -13.00 20.85 10.64
N LYS A 162 -12.84 19.57 10.25
CA LYS A 162 -12.14 18.53 11.01
C LYS A 162 -10.72 18.30 10.49
N ASN A 163 -10.24 19.11 9.55
CA ASN A 163 -8.97 18.90 8.84
C ASN A 163 -8.81 17.43 8.40
N SER A 164 -9.87 16.84 7.82
CA SER A 164 -9.87 15.41 7.52
C SER A 164 -10.36 15.09 6.11
N ILE A 165 -9.80 14.04 5.53
CA ILE A 165 -10.15 13.52 4.22
C ILE A 165 -10.02 12.00 4.18
N VAL A 166 -10.95 11.33 3.51
CA VAL A 166 -10.81 9.94 3.11
C VAL A 166 -10.91 9.85 1.60
N ARG A 167 -9.88 9.34 0.97
CA ARG A 167 -9.86 8.99 -0.45
C ARG A 167 -10.17 7.50 -0.55
N ILE A 168 -11.25 7.12 -1.21
CA ILE A 168 -11.70 5.74 -1.38
C ILE A 168 -11.50 5.32 -2.83
N ILE A 169 -10.96 4.13 -3.05
CA ILE A 169 -10.79 3.51 -4.35
C ILE A 169 -11.83 2.40 -4.50
N ILE A 170 -12.57 2.45 -5.60
CA ILE A 170 -13.61 1.48 -5.93
C ILE A 170 -13.29 0.81 -7.27
N SER A 171 -13.39 -0.50 -7.32
CA SER A 171 -13.27 -1.33 -8.52
C SER A 171 -14.37 -2.37 -8.51
N GLU A 172 -14.97 -2.65 -9.67
CA GLU A 172 -16.06 -3.65 -9.80
C GLU A 172 -17.15 -3.50 -8.72
N GLU A 173 -17.56 -2.26 -8.47
CA GLU A 173 -18.57 -1.89 -7.46
C GLU A 173 -18.17 -2.17 -6.01
N LYS A 174 -16.92 -2.52 -5.71
CA LYS A 174 -16.42 -2.79 -4.36
C LYS A 174 -15.36 -1.77 -3.95
N ILE A 175 -15.32 -1.44 -2.68
CA ILE A 175 -14.18 -0.70 -2.13
C ILE A 175 -12.99 -1.66 -2.09
N ILE A 176 -11.88 -1.25 -2.71
CA ILE A 176 -10.64 -2.03 -2.75
C ILE A 176 -9.50 -1.38 -1.97
N GLY A 177 -9.62 -0.09 -1.66
CA GLY A 177 -8.62 0.62 -0.88
C GLY A 177 -9.07 1.99 -0.42
N ALA A 178 -8.37 2.53 0.56
CA ALA A 178 -8.57 3.89 1.03
C ALA A 178 -7.30 4.52 1.60
N THR A 179 -7.20 5.85 1.44
CA THR A 179 -6.23 6.67 2.17
C THR A 179 -7.02 7.60 3.10
N LEU A 180 -6.67 7.57 4.38
CA LEU A 180 -7.34 8.35 5.42
C LEU A 180 -6.37 9.39 5.98
N ILE A 181 -6.81 10.63 6.11
CA ILE A 181 -6.06 11.68 6.80
C ILE A 181 -6.94 12.19 7.93
N ASN A 182 -6.45 12.09 9.18
CA ASN A 182 -7.13 12.49 10.40
C ASN A 182 -8.52 11.86 10.60
N ARG A 183 -8.73 10.64 10.04
CA ARG A 183 -10.02 9.93 10.09
C ARG A 183 -9.88 8.43 10.36
N MET A 184 -8.98 8.09 11.28
CA MET A 184 -8.61 6.69 11.58
C MET A 184 -9.77 5.85 12.11
N ALA A 185 -10.81 6.45 12.68
CA ALA A 185 -12.01 5.73 13.17
C ALA A 185 -12.74 4.93 12.07
N GLU A 186 -12.63 5.34 10.80
CA GLU A 186 -13.24 4.63 9.67
C GLU A 186 -12.39 3.45 9.16
N MET A 187 -11.12 3.37 9.55
CA MET A 187 -10.16 2.41 9.02
C MET A 187 -10.63 0.95 9.19
N GLY A 188 -11.10 0.58 10.39
CA GLY A 188 -11.60 -0.77 10.67
C GLY A 188 -12.83 -1.12 9.85
N THR A 189 -13.75 -0.17 9.68
CA THR A 189 -14.96 -0.36 8.86
C THR A 189 -14.59 -0.57 7.39
N ILE A 190 -13.70 0.27 6.85
CA ILE A 190 -13.23 0.15 5.47
C ILE A 190 -12.49 -1.18 5.26
N THR A 191 -11.60 -1.56 6.19
CA THR A 191 -10.91 -2.87 6.14
C THR A 191 -11.91 -4.03 6.03
N LYS A 192 -12.96 -3.98 6.83
CA LYS A 192 -14.00 -5.03 6.81
C LYS A 192 -14.82 -5.02 5.53
N LEU A 193 -15.19 -3.85 5.00
CA LEU A 193 -15.89 -3.71 3.71
C LEU A 193 -15.08 -4.31 2.56
N ILE A 194 -13.76 -4.07 2.53
CA ILE A 194 -12.85 -4.66 1.54
C ILE A 194 -12.81 -6.17 1.71
N LYS A 195 -12.54 -6.64 2.94
CA LYS A 195 -12.40 -8.07 3.24
C LYS A 195 -13.64 -8.88 2.89
N ASP A 196 -14.82 -8.32 3.18
CA ASP A 196 -16.11 -8.98 2.92
C ASP A 196 -16.58 -8.80 1.46
N GLY A 197 -15.86 -8.00 0.65
CA GLY A 197 -16.20 -7.74 -0.75
C GLY A 197 -17.55 -7.07 -0.93
N VAL A 198 -17.95 -6.18 -0.01
CA VAL A 198 -19.27 -5.55 -0.01
C VAL A 198 -19.44 -4.68 -1.25
N LYS A 199 -20.52 -4.92 -2.01
CA LYS A 199 -20.89 -4.08 -3.15
C LYS A 199 -21.46 -2.75 -2.70
N VAL A 200 -21.01 -1.68 -3.33
CA VAL A 200 -21.43 -0.29 -3.04
C VAL A 200 -22.15 0.37 -4.23
N SER A 201 -22.75 -0.47 -5.09
CA SER A 201 -23.53 -0.03 -6.27
C SER A 201 -24.63 0.94 -5.85
N GLY A 202 -24.71 2.09 -6.54
CA GLY A 202 -25.73 3.12 -6.25
C GLY A 202 -25.51 3.91 -4.96
N MET A 203 -24.44 3.64 -4.19
CA MET A 203 -24.18 4.29 -2.89
C MET A 203 -23.11 5.40 -2.96
N LEU A 204 -22.61 5.73 -4.16
CA LEU A 204 -21.52 6.70 -4.31
C LEU A 204 -21.84 8.08 -3.70
N GLU A 205 -23.03 8.61 -3.93
CA GLU A 205 -23.45 9.89 -3.36
C GLU A 205 -23.45 9.87 -1.84
N SER A 206 -23.93 8.78 -1.24
CA SER A 206 -23.90 8.59 0.21
C SER A 206 -22.46 8.48 0.71
N ILE A 207 -21.61 7.70 0.02
CA ILE A 207 -20.22 7.48 0.41
C ILE A 207 -19.41 8.80 0.39
N ILE A 208 -19.67 9.70 -0.54
CA ILE A 208 -19.01 11.01 -0.62
C ILE A 208 -19.34 11.90 0.59
N ASN A 209 -20.53 11.77 1.15
CA ASN A 209 -20.93 12.52 2.34
C ASN A 209 -20.08 12.12 3.56
N PRO A 210 -19.26 13.03 4.14
CA PRO A 210 -18.41 12.70 5.28
C PRO A 210 -19.17 12.30 6.55
N GLU A 211 -20.45 12.65 6.69
CA GLU A 211 -21.27 12.30 7.86
C GLU A 211 -22.02 10.96 7.67
N PHE A 212 -21.97 10.36 6.48
CA PHE A 212 -22.58 9.06 6.25
C PHE A 212 -21.82 7.95 6.98
N ASP A 213 -22.51 7.12 7.76
CA ASP A 213 -21.89 5.99 8.45
C ASP A 213 -21.65 4.83 7.49
N LEU A 214 -20.40 4.56 7.18
CA LEU A 214 -20.00 3.45 6.29
C LEU A 214 -20.43 2.08 6.82
N LYS A 215 -20.75 1.94 8.11
CA LYS A 215 -21.25 0.67 8.66
C LYS A 215 -22.61 0.29 8.07
N THR A 216 -23.39 1.23 7.61
CA THR A 216 -24.70 0.98 6.97
C THR A 216 -24.58 0.28 5.61
N LEU A 217 -23.38 0.21 5.05
CA LEU A 217 -23.11 -0.53 3.81
C LEU A 217 -23.09 -2.04 4.01
N PHE A 218 -22.92 -2.52 5.24
CA PHE A 218 -23.03 -3.98 5.51
C PHE A 218 -24.47 -4.44 5.34
N PRO A 219 -24.68 -5.62 4.75
CA PRO A 219 -26.02 -6.22 4.70
C PRO A 219 -26.60 -6.33 6.11
N THR A 220 -27.86 -5.95 6.27
CA THR A 220 -28.61 -6.21 7.51
C THR A 220 -28.80 -7.73 7.62
N VAL A 221 -28.35 -8.32 8.72
CA VAL A 221 -28.52 -9.74 9.03
C VAL A 221 -29.96 -10.02 9.42
#